data_bc6b353478d0b829a3a8f5ef0a0cbf1d
#
_entry.id   bc6b353478d0b829a3a8f5ef0a0cbf1d
#
_cell.length_a   1.000
_cell.length_b   1.000
_cell.length_c   1.000
_cell.angle_alpha   90.00
_cell.angle_beta   90.00
_cell.angle_gamma   90.00
#
_symmetry.space_group_name_H-M   'P 1'
#
loop_
_entity.id
_entity.type
_entity.pdbx_description
1 polymer ?
#
loop_
_entity_poly.entity_id
_entity_poly.type
_entity_poly.pdbx_seq_one_letter_code
_entity_poly.pdbx_strand_id
1 'polypeptide(L)'
;FEKQIEIAKNNYDVIGSNILEVDQNNEIQNLEKQMPTSNRDIKKYLKSRNPINHMTAFYKTDLVKKVGGYPDFYHREDYGLWIKLNYHGAIFYNINESLVQVNGGKSLFKRRRGFKNIPAEFKLQLLCYRLKIKPFYLAILHFFARVIILLLPINILSKFYIYKLRKKK
;
A
#
# COMPACT_ATOMS: atom_id res chain seq x y z
N PHE A 1 3.29 -2.37 -19.17
CA PHE A 1 2.72 -1.04 -19.49
C PHE A 1 1.51 -1.13 -20.44
N GLU A 2 1.52 -1.96 -21.48
CA GLU A 2 0.43 -2.06 -22.47
C GLU A 2 -0.95 -2.21 -21.82
N LYS A 3 -1.12 -3.20 -20.92
CA LYS A 3 -2.38 -3.40 -20.19
C LYS A 3 -2.80 -2.17 -19.36
N GLN A 4 -1.85 -1.46 -18.77
CA GLN A 4 -2.15 -0.28 -17.97
C GLN A 4 -2.60 0.89 -18.85
N ILE A 5 -1.96 1.08 -20.01
CA ILE A 5 -2.34 2.10 -21.00
C ILE A 5 -3.74 1.83 -21.55
N GLU A 6 -4.05 0.57 -21.85
CA GLU A 6 -5.39 0.17 -22.33
C GLU A 6 -6.48 0.50 -21.31
N ILE A 7 -6.24 0.15 -20.05
CA ILE A 7 -7.17 0.43 -18.95
C ILE A 7 -7.28 1.92 -18.64
N ALA A 8 -6.20 2.69 -18.82
CA ALA A 8 -6.21 4.14 -18.62
C ALA A 8 -7.21 4.88 -19.54
N LYS A 9 -7.53 4.31 -20.72
CA LYS A 9 -8.58 4.83 -21.64
C LYS A 9 -9.97 4.88 -20.99
N ASN A 10 -10.21 4.10 -19.91
CA ASN A 10 -11.47 4.09 -19.16
C ASN A 10 -11.52 5.15 -18.04
N ASN A 11 -10.75 6.24 -18.15
CA ASN A 11 -10.76 7.37 -17.23
C ASN A 11 -10.33 7.05 -15.77
N TYR A 12 -9.49 6.04 -15.57
CA TYR A 12 -8.83 5.84 -14.29
C TYR A 12 -7.64 6.80 -14.11
N ASP A 13 -7.45 7.29 -12.90
CA ASP A 13 -6.39 8.25 -12.56
C ASP A 13 -5.15 7.56 -11.97
N VAL A 14 -5.38 6.44 -11.28
CA VAL A 14 -4.33 5.60 -10.67
C VAL A 14 -4.63 4.14 -10.94
N ILE A 15 -3.70 3.45 -11.57
CA ILE A 15 -3.81 2.03 -11.92
C ILE A 15 -2.65 1.29 -11.26
N GLY A 16 -2.98 0.28 -10.48
CA GLY A 16 -2.02 -0.67 -9.91
C GLY A 16 -2.24 -2.09 -10.42
N SER A 17 -1.55 -3.04 -9.82
CA SER A 17 -1.78 -4.47 -10.04
C SER A 17 -1.40 -5.31 -8.83
N ASN A 18 -1.70 -6.59 -8.87
CA ASN A 18 -1.12 -7.58 -7.99
C ASN A 18 0.39 -7.69 -8.22
N ILE A 19 1.10 -8.27 -7.27
CA ILE A 19 2.52 -8.62 -7.40
C ILE A 19 2.77 -10.06 -6.98
N LEU A 20 3.79 -10.66 -7.58
CA LEU A 20 4.32 -11.96 -7.17
C LEU A 20 5.58 -11.71 -6.33
N GLU A 21 5.54 -12.08 -5.07
CA GLU A 21 6.71 -12.06 -4.18
C GLU A 21 7.47 -13.37 -4.36
N VAL A 22 8.68 -13.31 -4.92
CA VAL A 22 9.55 -14.46 -5.16
C VAL A 22 10.70 -14.41 -4.17
N ASP A 23 10.92 -15.49 -3.44
CA ASP A 23 12.04 -15.62 -2.53
C ASP A 23 13.18 -16.41 -3.21
N GLN A 24 14.25 -15.72 -3.58
CA GLN A 24 15.40 -16.32 -4.24
C GLN A 24 16.14 -17.35 -3.35
N ASN A 25 15.98 -17.27 -2.04
CA ASN A 25 16.60 -18.20 -1.09
C ASN A 25 15.72 -19.43 -0.79
N ASN A 26 14.56 -19.54 -1.45
CA ASN A 26 13.57 -20.61 -1.23
C ASN A 26 13.12 -20.80 0.24
N GLU A 27 13.34 -19.82 1.10
CA GLU A 27 12.88 -19.86 2.50
C GLU A 27 11.36 -19.69 2.62
N ILE A 28 10.75 -19.08 1.61
CA ILE A 28 9.31 -18.82 1.54
C ILE A 28 8.83 -19.14 0.12
N GLN A 29 7.72 -19.85 0.01
CA GLN A 29 7.09 -20.12 -1.31
C GLN A 29 6.70 -18.81 -2.02
N ASN A 30 6.66 -18.85 -3.35
CA ASN A 30 6.16 -17.73 -4.15
C ASN A 30 4.75 -17.35 -3.72
N LEU A 31 4.56 -16.11 -3.33
CA LEU A 31 3.31 -15.62 -2.75
C LEU A 31 2.74 -14.49 -3.58
N GLU A 32 1.48 -14.61 -3.96
CA GLU A 32 0.77 -13.51 -4.61
C GLU A 32 0.20 -12.54 -3.58
N LYS A 33 0.51 -11.25 -3.75
CA LYS A 33 -0.15 -10.18 -3.03
C LYS A 33 -1.28 -9.62 -3.89
N GLN A 34 -2.49 -10.06 -3.58
CA GLN A 34 -3.69 -9.58 -4.24
C GLN A 34 -4.15 -8.23 -3.65
N MET A 35 -4.63 -7.37 -4.54
CA MET A 35 -5.12 -6.04 -4.21
C MET A 35 -6.61 -5.91 -4.59
N PRO A 36 -7.40 -5.08 -3.90
CA PRO A 36 -8.77 -4.79 -4.33
C PRO A 36 -8.76 -4.14 -5.71
N THR A 37 -9.69 -4.52 -6.59
CA THR A 37 -9.71 -4.11 -8.00
C THR A 37 -10.54 -2.86 -8.25
N SER A 38 -11.75 -2.79 -7.67
CA SER A 38 -12.68 -1.69 -7.94
C SER A 38 -12.31 -0.41 -7.17
N ASN A 39 -12.64 0.76 -7.73
CA ASN A 39 -12.47 2.04 -7.05
C ASN A 39 -13.10 2.06 -5.65
N ARG A 40 -14.30 1.50 -5.51
CA ARG A 40 -15.03 1.41 -4.24
C ARG A 40 -14.25 0.60 -3.20
N ASP A 41 -13.76 -0.58 -3.58
CA ASP A 41 -13.05 -1.47 -2.67
C ASP A 41 -11.65 -0.94 -2.35
N ILE A 42 -10.98 -0.30 -3.31
CA ILE A 42 -9.72 0.39 -3.12
C ILE A 42 -9.88 1.50 -2.07
N LYS A 43 -10.91 2.35 -2.20
CA LYS A 43 -11.19 3.43 -1.23
C LYS A 43 -11.54 2.89 0.16
N LYS A 44 -12.25 1.77 0.25
CA LYS A 44 -12.52 1.08 1.52
C LYS A 44 -11.23 0.54 2.14
N TYR A 45 -10.38 -0.11 1.36
CA TYR A 45 -9.12 -0.69 1.79
C TYR A 45 -8.10 0.39 2.22
N LEU A 46 -8.08 1.52 1.50
CA LEU A 46 -7.25 2.68 1.78
C LEU A 46 -7.43 3.22 3.21
N LYS A 47 -8.59 3.06 3.82
CA LYS A 47 -8.81 3.48 5.22
C LYS A 47 -7.90 2.75 6.22
N SER A 48 -7.43 1.55 5.92
CA SER A 48 -6.66 0.71 6.85
C SER A 48 -5.28 0.30 6.32
N ARG A 49 -5.09 0.28 4.99
CA ARG A 49 -3.89 -0.26 4.34
C ARG A 49 -3.60 0.45 3.03
N ASN A 50 -2.33 0.41 2.62
CA ASN A 50 -1.92 0.86 1.29
C ASN A 50 -2.59 0.00 0.20
N PRO A 51 -3.45 0.59 -0.66
CA PRO A 51 -4.25 -0.15 -1.62
C PRO A 51 -3.57 -0.39 -2.97
N ILE A 52 -2.43 0.24 -3.23
CA ILE A 52 -1.69 0.14 -4.48
C ILE A 52 -0.28 -0.37 -4.19
N ASN A 53 0.18 -1.37 -4.92
CA ASN A 53 1.58 -1.78 -4.89
C ASN A 53 2.39 -0.74 -5.66
N HIS A 54 3.21 0.05 -4.98
CA HIS A 54 3.91 1.20 -5.56
C HIS A 54 4.69 0.88 -6.86
N MET A 55 5.38 -0.26 -6.89
CA MET A 55 6.15 -0.71 -8.06
C MET A 55 5.30 -1.04 -9.29
N THR A 56 3.98 -1.10 -9.14
CA THR A 56 3.02 -1.31 -10.24
C THR A 56 2.23 -0.05 -10.57
N ALA A 57 2.48 1.06 -9.89
CA ALA A 57 1.64 2.24 -10.03
C ALA A 57 1.86 2.96 -11.36
N PHE A 58 0.77 3.17 -12.08
CA PHE A 58 0.65 4.01 -13.26
C PHE A 58 -0.41 5.08 -12.98
N TYR A 59 -0.07 6.37 -13.14
CA TYR A 59 -0.94 7.45 -12.70
C TYR A 59 -0.81 8.70 -13.57
N LYS A 60 -1.84 9.55 -13.56
CA LYS A 60 -1.84 10.86 -14.19
C LYS A 60 -0.90 11.81 -13.44
N THR A 61 0.19 12.20 -14.05
CA THR A 61 1.24 13.05 -13.45
C THR A 61 0.69 14.40 -12.97
N ASP A 62 -0.25 14.99 -13.71
CA ASP A 62 -0.80 16.30 -13.37
C ASP A 62 -1.61 16.26 -12.05
N LEU A 63 -2.31 15.17 -11.77
CA LEU A 63 -2.97 14.99 -10.47
C LEU A 63 -1.96 14.89 -9.34
N VAL A 64 -0.85 14.17 -9.54
CA VAL A 64 0.22 14.06 -8.56
C VAL A 64 0.84 15.43 -8.29
N LYS A 65 1.13 16.21 -9.32
CA LYS A 65 1.63 17.59 -9.19
C LYS A 65 0.63 18.48 -8.44
N LYS A 66 -0.66 18.41 -8.80
CA LYS A 66 -1.75 19.19 -8.17
C LYS A 66 -1.85 18.96 -6.66
N VAL A 67 -1.63 17.73 -6.19
CA VAL A 67 -1.66 17.42 -4.75
C VAL A 67 -0.32 17.66 -4.04
N GLY A 68 0.67 18.23 -4.72
CA GLY A 68 2.00 18.53 -4.15
C GLY A 68 2.88 17.29 -3.98
N GLY A 69 2.74 16.28 -4.85
CA GLY A 69 3.61 15.10 -4.90
C GLY A 69 3.58 14.21 -3.66
N TYR A 70 4.63 13.42 -3.53
CA TYR A 70 4.83 12.50 -2.41
C TYR A 70 5.10 13.27 -1.12
N PRO A 71 4.40 12.96 -0.01
CA PRO A 71 4.75 13.53 1.29
C PRO A 71 6.04 12.91 1.83
N ASP A 72 6.79 13.68 2.63
CA ASP A 72 8.00 13.20 3.31
C ASP A 72 7.63 12.29 4.51
N PHE A 73 7.22 11.06 4.19
CA PHE A 73 6.86 10.02 5.16
C PHE A 73 7.76 8.80 4.97
N TYR A 74 8.75 8.63 5.81
CA TYR A 74 9.68 7.50 5.73
C TYR A 74 8.96 6.15 5.52
N HIS A 75 9.19 5.50 4.37
CA HIS A 75 8.53 4.26 3.94
C HIS A 75 6.99 4.28 3.92
N ARG A 76 6.36 5.46 3.87
CA ARG A 76 4.92 5.65 3.78
C ARG A 76 4.52 6.72 2.75
N GLU A 77 5.49 7.20 1.98
CA GLU A 77 5.34 8.24 0.96
C GLU A 77 4.28 7.89 -0.07
N ASP A 78 4.29 6.65 -0.54
CA ASP A 78 3.33 6.13 -1.51
C ASP A 78 1.90 6.09 -0.95
N TYR A 79 1.75 5.56 0.25
CA TYR A 79 0.44 5.52 0.90
C TYR A 79 -0.10 6.93 1.19
N GLY A 80 0.76 7.83 1.63
CA GLY A 80 0.41 9.24 1.81
C GLY A 80 -0.05 9.90 0.50
N LEU A 81 0.60 9.59 -0.62
CA LEU A 81 0.17 10.08 -1.94
C LEU A 81 -1.22 9.56 -2.31
N TRP A 82 -1.49 8.25 -2.14
CA TRP A 82 -2.81 7.69 -2.46
C TRP A 82 -3.93 8.29 -1.60
N ILE A 83 -3.65 8.61 -0.34
CA ILE A 83 -4.58 9.32 0.54
C ILE A 83 -4.89 10.72 0.00
N LYS A 84 -3.87 11.49 -0.40
CA LYS A 84 -4.03 12.83 -1.00
C LYS A 84 -4.82 12.77 -2.30
N LEU A 85 -4.48 11.86 -3.20
CA LEU A 85 -5.19 11.67 -4.47
C LEU A 85 -6.66 11.26 -4.24
N ASN A 86 -6.93 10.35 -3.29
CA ASN A 86 -8.30 9.99 -2.93
C ASN A 86 -9.12 11.18 -2.40
N TYR A 87 -8.52 12.03 -1.59
CA TYR A 87 -9.17 13.24 -1.09
C TYR A 87 -9.55 14.20 -2.22
N HIS A 88 -8.73 14.28 -3.28
CA HIS A 88 -8.98 15.07 -4.48
C HIS A 88 -9.84 14.36 -5.53
N GLY A 89 -10.50 13.27 -5.19
CA GLY A 89 -11.49 12.61 -6.03
C GLY A 89 -10.93 11.62 -7.04
N ALA A 90 -9.65 11.27 -7.00
CA ALA A 90 -9.04 10.33 -7.95
C ALA A 90 -9.80 9.00 -8.04
N ILE A 91 -9.83 8.45 -9.26
CA ILE A 91 -10.46 7.17 -9.58
C ILE A 91 -9.35 6.11 -9.71
N PHE A 92 -9.45 5.07 -8.89
CA PHE A 92 -8.45 4.02 -8.77
C PHE A 92 -8.92 2.72 -9.45
N TYR A 93 -7.96 1.95 -9.93
CA TYR A 93 -8.16 0.59 -10.40
C TYR A 93 -6.93 -0.27 -10.13
N ASN A 94 -7.10 -1.55 -9.78
CA ASN A 94 -6.01 -2.52 -9.79
C ASN A 94 -6.35 -3.65 -10.76
N ILE A 95 -5.41 -3.94 -11.65
CA ILE A 95 -5.47 -5.10 -12.54
C ILE A 95 -5.34 -6.36 -11.69
N ASN A 96 -6.29 -7.28 -11.83
CA ASN A 96 -6.31 -8.54 -11.09
C ASN A 96 -5.34 -9.58 -11.65
N GLU A 97 -4.12 -9.13 -11.98
CA GLU A 97 -3.02 -9.95 -12.44
C GLU A 97 -1.72 -9.49 -11.79
N SER A 98 -0.80 -10.40 -11.55
CA SER A 98 0.54 -10.07 -11.06
C SER A 98 1.42 -9.62 -12.24
N LEU A 99 1.53 -8.30 -12.44
CA LEU A 99 2.32 -7.73 -13.54
C LEU A 99 3.80 -7.55 -13.19
N VAL A 100 4.16 -7.64 -11.91
CA VAL A 100 5.53 -7.41 -11.43
C VAL A 100 5.92 -8.52 -10.45
N GLN A 101 7.12 -9.05 -10.63
CA GLN A 101 7.77 -9.91 -9.66
C GLN A 101 8.68 -9.07 -8.78
N VAL A 102 8.64 -9.30 -7.48
CA VAL A 102 9.46 -8.59 -6.50
C VAL A 102 10.20 -9.59 -5.62
N ASN A 103 11.43 -9.25 -5.24
CA ASN A 103 12.16 -10.02 -4.25
C ASN A 103 11.42 -9.94 -2.91
N GLY A 104 10.90 -11.08 -2.48
CA GLY A 104 10.27 -11.31 -1.20
C GLY A 104 11.27 -11.65 -0.09
N GLY A 105 10.83 -12.47 0.85
CA GLY A 105 11.67 -13.01 1.91
C GLY A 105 11.77 -12.13 3.15
N LYS A 106 12.57 -12.58 4.11
CA LYS A 106 12.69 -11.96 5.44
C LYS A 106 13.23 -10.52 5.40
N SER A 107 14.02 -10.18 4.38
CA SER A 107 14.59 -8.83 4.22
C SER A 107 13.52 -7.74 4.06
N LEU A 108 12.40 -8.04 3.39
CA LEU A 108 11.24 -7.16 3.24
C LEU A 108 10.62 -6.81 4.60
N PHE A 109 10.47 -7.80 5.47
CA PHE A 109 9.88 -7.61 6.79
C PHE A 109 10.84 -6.86 7.72
N LYS A 110 12.15 -7.09 7.60
CA LYS A 110 13.18 -6.39 8.38
C LYS A 110 13.16 -4.88 8.14
N ARG A 111 13.00 -4.44 6.88
CA ARG A 111 12.93 -3.00 6.54
C ARG A 111 11.67 -2.32 7.07
N ARG A 112 10.55 -3.06 7.18
CA ARG A 112 9.24 -2.52 7.57
C ARG A 112 9.02 -2.43 9.07
N ARG A 113 9.95 -2.92 9.90
CA ARG A 113 9.84 -2.92 11.37
C ARG A 113 10.76 -1.90 12.02
N GLY A 114 10.54 -1.66 13.30
CA GLY A 114 11.41 -0.88 14.17
C GLY A 114 10.93 0.54 14.42
N PHE A 115 11.48 1.14 15.46
CA PHE A 115 11.10 2.44 16.00
C PHE A 115 11.18 3.58 14.98
N LYS A 116 12.10 3.51 14.01
CA LYS A 116 12.27 4.52 12.95
C LYS A 116 11.02 4.75 12.08
N ASN A 117 10.09 3.76 12.05
CA ASN A 117 8.86 3.86 11.29
C ASN A 117 7.69 4.51 12.05
N ILE A 118 7.82 4.70 13.38
CA ILE A 118 6.74 5.23 14.23
C ILE A 118 6.38 6.67 13.88
N PRO A 119 7.34 7.61 13.70
CA PRO A 119 7.00 8.98 13.32
C PRO A 119 6.26 9.08 11.97
N ALA A 120 6.66 8.27 10.99
CA ALA A 120 5.99 8.22 9.70
C ALA A 120 4.58 7.65 9.81
N GLU A 121 4.36 6.64 10.65
CA GLU A 121 3.03 6.10 10.92
C GLU A 121 2.13 7.16 11.60
N PHE A 122 2.67 7.93 12.55
CA PHE A 122 1.96 9.04 13.18
C PHE A 122 1.54 10.10 12.15
N LYS A 123 2.50 10.58 11.32
CA LYS A 123 2.23 11.54 10.23
C LYS A 123 1.13 11.03 9.29
N LEU A 124 1.16 9.73 8.94
CA LEU A 124 0.17 9.10 8.08
C LEU A 124 -1.24 9.10 8.71
N GLN A 125 -1.36 8.72 10.00
CA GLN A 125 -2.64 8.70 10.69
C GLN A 125 -3.20 10.12 10.87
N LEU A 126 -2.34 11.09 11.14
CA LEU A 126 -2.70 12.51 11.21
C LEU A 126 -3.21 13.02 9.84
N LEU A 127 -2.55 12.64 8.74
CA LEU A 127 -3.01 12.95 7.38
C LEU A 127 -4.39 12.36 7.11
N CYS A 128 -4.61 11.08 7.48
CA CYS A 128 -5.91 10.43 7.34
C CYS A 128 -7.02 11.16 8.10
N TYR A 129 -6.74 11.63 9.31
CA TYR A 129 -7.69 12.42 10.09
C TYR A 129 -7.96 13.79 9.46
N ARG A 130 -6.90 14.55 9.11
CA ARG A 130 -7.01 15.89 8.51
C ARG A 130 -7.80 15.89 7.20
N LEU A 131 -7.60 14.86 6.37
CA LEU A 131 -8.31 14.70 5.10
C LEU A 131 -9.64 13.92 5.25
N LYS A 132 -10.15 13.78 6.46
CA LYS A 132 -11.45 13.15 6.77
C LYS A 132 -11.61 11.72 6.19
N ILE A 133 -10.50 11.01 5.96
CA ILE A 133 -10.51 9.62 5.50
C ILE A 133 -11.05 8.70 6.60
N LYS A 134 -10.77 9.05 7.85
CA LYS A 134 -11.27 8.35 9.05
C LYS A 134 -11.45 9.33 10.22
N PRO A 135 -12.36 9.06 11.17
CA PRO A 135 -12.51 9.85 12.37
C PRO A 135 -11.31 9.70 13.30
N PHE A 136 -11.14 10.67 14.21
CA PHE A 136 -9.99 10.77 15.11
C PHE A 136 -9.73 9.50 15.93
N TYR A 137 -10.78 8.94 16.54
CA TYR A 137 -10.64 7.72 17.36
C TYR A 137 -10.13 6.51 16.56
N LEU A 138 -10.54 6.37 15.28
CA LEU A 138 -10.01 5.30 14.42
C LEU A 138 -8.57 5.57 13.99
N ALA A 139 -8.17 6.83 13.81
CA ALA A 139 -6.78 7.17 13.51
C ALA A 139 -5.88 6.79 14.67
N ILE A 140 -6.28 7.08 15.91
CA ILE A 140 -5.56 6.69 17.13
C ILE A 140 -5.50 5.17 17.26
N LEU A 141 -6.62 4.49 17.14
CA LEU A 141 -6.66 3.03 17.24
C LEU A 141 -5.73 2.36 16.21
N HIS A 142 -5.78 2.83 14.96
CA HIS A 142 -4.90 2.33 13.91
C HIS A 142 -3.43 2.65 14.18
N PHE A 143 -3.12 3.82 14.73
CA PHE A 143 -1.75 4.16 15.11
C PHE A 143 -1.19 3.14 16.11
N PHE A 144 -1.87 2.91 17.23
CA PHE A 144 -1.40 1.96 18.24
C PHE A 144 -1.32 0.53 17.70
N ALA A 145 -2.32 0.06 16.95
CA ALA A 145 -2.29 -1.25 16.32
C ALA A 145 -1.08 -1.41 15.36
N ARG A 146 -0.73 -0.34 14.62
CA ARG A 146 0.44 -0.34 13.74
C ARG A 146 1.75 -0.30 14.51
N VAL A 147 1.83 0.48 15.59
CA VAL A 147 3.02 0.50 16.47
C VAL A 147 3.29 -0.88 17.03
N ILE A 148 2.27 -1.58 17.51
CA ILE A 148 2.41 -2.97 17.98
C ILE A 148 2.99 -3.85 16.88
N ILE A 149 2.44 -3.79 15.66
CA ILE A 149 2.92 -4.57 14.50
C ILE A 149 4.38 -4.23 14.16
N LEU A 150 4.78 -2.95 14.22
CA LEU A 150 6.14 -2.50 13.92
C LEU A 150 7.17 -3.03 14.93
N LEU A 151 6.74 -3.30 16.16
CA LEU A 151 7.59 -3.78 17.26
C LEU A 151 7.62 -5.31 17.36
N LEU A 152 6.75 -6.04 16.66
CA LEU A 152 6.72 -7.50 16.71
C LEU A 152 8.06 -8.12 16.26
N PRO A 153 8.49 -9.23 16.89
CA PRO A 153 9.61 -10.04 16.40
C PRO A 153 9.40 -10.47 14.94
N ILE A 154 10.49 -10.52 14.16
CA ILE A 154 10.42 -10.79 12.72
C ILE A 154 9.73 -12.12 12.39
N ASN A 155 9.92 -13.14 13.23
CA ASN A 155 9.33 -14.47 13.03
C ASN A 155 7.80 -14.45 13.17
N ILE A 156 7.26 -13.64 14.09
CA ILE A 156 5.82 -13.47 14.27
C ILE A 156 5.27 -12.61 13.13
N LEU A 157 5.97 -11.54 12.80
CA LEU A 157 5.58 -10.62 11.74
C LEU A 157 5.50 -11.32 10.38
N SER A 158 6.52 -12.12 10.01
CA SER A 158 6.54 -12.86 8.75
C SER A 158 5.39 -13.86 8.66
N LYS A 159 5.15 -14.67 9.70
CA LYS A 159 4.02 -15.60 9.77
C LYS A 159 2.67 -14.88 9.61
N PHE A 160 2.48 -13.76 10.31
CA PHE A 160 1.26 -12.97 10.20
C PHE A 160 1.02 -12.44 8.79
N TYR A 161 2.06 -11.91 8.11
CA TYR A 161 1.95 -11.40 6.75
C TYR A 161 1.69 -12.51 5.75
N ILE A 162 2.38 -13.64 5.85
CA ILE A 162 2.22 -14.79 4.95
C ILE A 162 0.79 -15.34 5.08
N TYR A 163 0.34 -15.60 6.30
CA TYR A 163 -0.94 -16.26 6.53
C TYR A 163 -2.15 -15.37 6.21
N LYS A 164 -2.09 -14.08 6.55
CA LYS A 164 -3.25 -13.17 6.48
C LYS A 164 -3.32 -12.34 5.20
N LEU A 165 -2.22 -12.15 4.48
CA LEU A 165 -2.11 -11.16 3.42
C LEU A 165 -1.64 -11.71 2.09
N ARG A 166 -1.36 -13.00 2.00
CA ARG A 166 -0.83 -13.63 0.80
C ARG A 166 -1.64 -14.87 0.47
N LYS A 167 -1.81 -15.12 -0.83
CA LYS A 167 -2.31 -16.38 -1.33
C LYS A 167 -1.12 -17.18 -1.88
N LYS A 168 -1.07 -18.47 -1.60
CA LYS A 168 -0.17 -19.39 -2.29
C LYS A 168 -0.63 -19.47 -3.75
N LYS A 169 0.32 -19.36 -4.65
CA LYS A 169 0.08 -19.59 -6.06
C LYS A 169 0.40 -21.02 -6.40
#